data_968017f879ceb99fec47b8253d4d2c06
#
_entry.id   968017f879ceb99fec47b8253d4d2c06
#
_cell.length_a   1.000
_cell.length_b   1.000
_cell.length_c   1.000
_cell.angle_alpha   90.00
_cell.angle_beta   90.00
_cell.angle_gamma   90.00
#
_symmetry.space_group_name_H-M   'P 1'
#
loop_
_entity.id
_entity.type
_entity.pdbx_description
1 polymer ?
#
loop_
_entity_poly.entity_id
_entity_poly.type
_entity_poly.pdbx_seq_one_letter_code
_entity_poly.pdbx_strand_id
1 'polypeptide(L)'
;MPRLQVISRQATINIGTIGHVAHGKSTVVKALSGVHTVRFKNELERNITIKLGYANAKIYKSDDPKCQRPVCYTSASSTKEDIFTMNGFKYGLVRHVSFVDCPGHDILMATMLNGAAVMDAALLLIAGNESCPQPQTSEHLAAIEIMKLKHILILQNKIDLIKEEQAREQHEQILKFIEGTVAEGAPVIPISAQLKYNIEVVCEYITKKIPVPVRDFTSEPRLIIIRLNYSFCKE
;
A
#
# COMPACT_ATOMS: atom_id res chain seq x y z
N MET A 1 -19.86 -4.41 -19.29
CA MET A 1 -20.05 -3.03 -18.81
C MET A 1 -20.41 -2.88 -17.32
N PRO A 2 -21.06 -3.82 -16.59
CA PRO A 2 -21.32 -3.63 -15.13
C PRO A 2 -20.05 -3.55 -14.26
N ARG A 3 -18.95 -4.19 -14.63
CA ARG A 3 -17.68 -4.12 -13.87
C ARG A 3 -17.09 -2.69 -13.74
N LEU A 4 -17.15 -1.90 -14.80
CA LEU A 4 -16.63 -0.53 -14.80
C LEU A 4 -17.44 0.39 -13.87
N GLN A 5 -18.73 0.22 -13.76
CA GLN A 5 -19.59 1.02 -12.88
C GLN A 5 -19.30 0.78 -11.39
N VAL A 6 -18.95 -0.46 -11.02
CA VAL A 6 -18.59 -0.78 -9.63
C VAL A 6 -17.21 -0.22 -9.28
N ILE A 7 -16.21 -0.44 -10.14
CA ILE A 7 -14.82 0.04 -9.93
C ILE A 7 -14.79 1.58 -9.84
N SER A 8 -15.62 2.28 -10.60
CA SER A 8 -15.72 3.73 -10.56
C SER A 8 -16.11 4.27 -9.19
N ARG A 9 -17.02 3.60 -8.51
CA ARG A 9 -17.64 4.08 -7.28
C ARG A 9 -17.02 3.54 -6.01
N GLN A 10 -16.48 2.31 -6.04
CA GLN A 10 -16.03 1.60 -4.87
C GLN A 10 -14.70 0.87 -5.10
N ALA A 11 -13.83 0.89 -4.10
CA ALA A 11 -12.63 0.07 -4.10
C ALA A 11 -12.98 -1.42 -4.09
N THR A 12 -12.30 -2.21 -4.91
CA THR A 12 -12.55 -3.64 -5.07
C THR A 12 -11.51 -4.51 -4.36
N ILE A 13 -10.45 -3.89 -3.84
CA ILE A 13 -9.34 -4.56 -3.16
C ILE A 13 -8.82 -3.69 -2.03
N ASN A 14 -8.48 -4.32 -0.91
CA ASN A 14 -7.85 -3.68 0.23
C ASN A 14 -6.37 -4.07 0.30
N ILE A 15 -5.49 -3.08 0.29
CA ILE A 15 -4.04 -3.28 0.38
C ILE A 15 -3.52 -2.62 1.65
N GLY A 16 -2.89 -3.41 2.53
CA GLY A 16 -2.28 -2.92 3.75
C GLY A 16 -0.85 -2.44 3.54
N THR A 17 -0.45 -1.36 4.21
CA THR A 17 0.96 -0.96 4.30
C THR A 17 1.53 -1.42 5.63
N ILE A 18 2.63 -2.16 5.58
CA ILE A 18 3.25 -2.84 6.71
C ILE A 18 4.75 -2.52 6.71
N GLY A 19 5.36 -2.50 7.88
CA GLY A 19 6.80 -2.23 8.04
C GLY A 19 7.08 -1.39 9.28
N HIS A 20 8.36 -1.23 9.62
CA HIS A 20 8.82 -0.52 10.81
C HIS A 20 8.34 0.94 10.87
N VAL A 21 8.40 1.55 12.05
CA VAL A 21 8.16 2.98 12.24
C VAL A 21 9.13 3.78 11.34
N ALA A 22 8.67 4.89 10.82
CA ALA A 22 9.43 5.78 9.93
C ALA A 22 9.85 5.18 8.56
N HIS A 23 9.53 3.94 8.19
CA HIS A 23 9.79 3.42 6.84
C HIS A 23 8.97 4.13 5.73
N GLY A 24 8.06 5.02 6.09
CA GLY A 24 7.32 5.87 5.16
C GLY A 24 6.01 5.30 4.66
N LYS A 25 5.33 4.43 5.43
CA LYS A 25 4.02 3.83 5.10
C LYS A 25 2.98 4.88 4.70
N SER A 26 2.71 5.83 5.58
CA SER A 26 1.74 6.91 5.33
C SER A 26 2.16 7.82 4.17
N THR A 27 3.47 7.98 3.95
CA THR A 27 4.00 8.75 2.81
C THR A 27 3.73 8.06 1.48
N VAL A 28 3.89 6.73 1.42
CA VAL A 28 3.56 5.94 0.22
C VAL A 28 2.06 5.99 -0.05
N VAL A 29 1.22 5.81 0.98
CA VAL A 29 -0.24 5.94 0.82
C VAL A 29 -0.62 7.32 0.30
N LYS A 30 0.00 8.39 0.84
CA LYS A 30 -0.20 9.74 0.33
C LYS A 30 0.28 9.91 -1.12
N ALA A 31 1.44 9.33 -1.48
CA ALA A 31 1.95 9.40 -2.84
C ALA A 31 1.02 8.75 -3.86
N LEU A 32 0.38 7.62 -3.49
CA LEU A 32 -0.55 6.86 -4.32
C LEU A 32 -1.96 7.46 -4.35
N SER A 33 -2.50 7.92 -3.21
CA SER A 33 -3.89 8.35 -3.07
C SER A 33 -4.09 9.86 -3.11
N GLY A 34 -3.04 10.63 -2.84
CA GLY A 34 -3.13 12.07 -2.60
C GLY A 34 -3.70 12.45 -1.23
N VAL A 35 -4.05 11.47 -0.38
CA VAL A 35 -4.71 11.68 0.91
C VAL A 35 -3.73 11.43 2.06
N HIS A 36 -3.71 12.32 3.04
CA HIS A 36 -3.03 12.09 4.31
C HIS A 36 -3.86 11.18 5.21
N THR A 37 -3.29 10.07 5.63
CA THR A 37 -3.92 9.10 6.55
C THR A 37 -3.77 9.50 8.00
N VAL A 38 -2.68 10.18 8.36
CA VAL A 38 -2.42 10.70 9.70
C VAL A 38 -3.24 11.97 9.92
N ARG A 39 -4.20 11.94 10.85
CA ARG A 39 -5.17 13.02 11.06
C ARG A 39 -5.28 13.50 12.51
N PHE A 40 -4.82 12.69 13.47
CA PHE A 40 -4.95 13.03 14.89
C PHE A 40 -3.77 13.86 15.38
N LYS A 41 -4.04 14.83 16.25
CA LYS A 41 -3.03 15.73 16.77
C LYS A 41 -1.84 14.98 17.42
N ASN A 42 -2.12 13.96 18.21
CA ASN A 42 -1.09 13.13 18.85
C ASN A 42 -0.24 12.34 17.86
N GLU A 43 -0.80 11.94 16.71
CA GLU A 43 -0.07 11.27 15.63
C GLU A 43 0.85 12.25 14.90
N LEU A 44 0.35 13.47 14.65
CA LEU A 44 1.12 14.55 14.01
C LEU A 44 2.27 15.02 14.88
N GLU A 45 2.04 15.22 16.19
CA GLU A 45 3.07 15.67 17.14
C GLU A 45 4.17 14.63 17.34
N ARG A 46 3.82 13.35 17.34
CA ARG A 46 4.78 12.23 17.50
C ARG A 46 5.32 11.68 16.21
N ASN A 47 4.79 12.13 15.08
CA ASN A 47 5.12 11.65 13.73
C ASN A 47 5.01 10.12 13.57
N ILE A 48 4.00 9.51 14.21
CA ILE A 48 3.71 8.07 14.17
C ILE A 48 2.24 7.83 13.87
N THR A 49 1.94 6.72 13.22
CA THR A 49 0.57 6.23 13.02
C THR A 49 0.18 5.40 14.24
N ILE A 50 -0.90 5.78 14.91
CA ILE A 50 -1.44 5.06 16.09
C ILE A 50 -2.69 4.28 15.71
N LYS A 51 -3.54 4.87 14.87
CA LYS A 51 -4.80 4.31 14.44
C LYS A 51 -4.71 3.89 12.98
N LEU A 52 -5.49 2.87 12.58
CA LEU A 52 -5.61 2.50 11.17
C LEU A 52 -6.09 3.70 10.35
N GLY A 53 -5.29 4.09 9.38
CA GLY A 53 -5.64 5.09 8.39
C GLY A 53 -6.21 4.43 7.14
N TYR A 54 -7.17 5.09 6.50
CA TYR A 54 -7.78 4.61 5.26
C TYR A 54 -7.70 5.67 4.18
N ALA A 55 -7.31 5.25 2.99
CA ALA A 55 -7.28 6.12 1.82
C ALA A 55 -7.60 5.32 0.56
N ASN A 56 -8.45 5.85 -0.30
CA ASN A 56 -8.80 5.23 -1.57
C ASN A 56 -8.04 5.90 -2.71
N ALA A 57 -7.59 5.10 -3.66
CA ALA A 57 -6.94 5.58 -4.87
C ALA A 57 -7.44 4.83 -6.10
N LYS A 58 -7.52 5.53 -7.20
CA LYS A 58 -7.79 4.99 -8.52
C LYS A 58 -6.47 4.84 -9.28
N ILE A 59 -6.22 3.67 -9.86
CA ILE A 59 -5.06 3.39 -10.71
C ILE A 59 -5.53 3.37 -12.16
N TYR A 60 -4.81 4.09 -12.97
CA TYR A 60 -5.09 4.30 -14.39
C TYR A 60 -3.98 3.77 -15.26
N LYS A 61 -4.34 3.42 -16.49
CA LYS A 61 -3.40 2.99 -17.51
C LYS A 61 -3.71 3.70 -18.82
N SER A 62 -2.67 4.13 -19.53
CA SER A 62 -2.77 4.54 -20.92
C SER A 62 -2.49 3.38 -21.83
N ASP A 63 -3.33 3.18 -22.84
CA ASP A 63 -3.15 2.17 -23.89
C ASP A 63 -2.50 2.76 -25.14
N ASP A 64 -2.07 4.03 -25.10
CA ASP A 64 -1.36 4.66 -26.22
C ASP A 64 0.02 3.99 -26.41
N PRO A 65 0.33 3.50 -27.63
CA PRO A 65 1.63 2.87 -27.92
C PRO A 65 2.84 3.77 -27.70
N LYS A 66 2.66 5.10 -27.75
CA LYS A 66 3.70 6.09 -27.52
C LYS A 66 3.99 6.31 -26.02
N CYS A 67 3.06 5.89 -25.15
CA CYS A 67 3.24 5.98 -23.69
C CYS A 67 4.05 4.79 -23.20
N GLN A 68 5.36 4.96 -23.07
CA GLN A 68 6.26 3.88 -22.65
C GLN A 68 6.11 3.57 -21.15
N ARG A 69 6.44 2.34 -20.77
CA ARG A 69 6.54 1.92 -19.36
C ARG A 69 7.69 2.62 -18.66
N PRO A 70 7.56 2.95 -17.37
CA PRO A 70 6.41 2.75 -16.49
C PRO A 70 5.37 3.87 -16.54
N VAL A 71 5.60 4.96 -17.26
CA VAL A 71 4.78 6.19 -17.29
C VAL A 71 3.35 5.93 -17.77
N CYS A 72 3.10 4.81 -18.45
CA CYS A 72 1.74 4.42 -18.86
C CYS A 72 0.82 4.06 -17.68
N TYR A 73 1.32 3.94 -16.46
CA TYR A 73 0.53 3.77 -15.25
C TYR A 73 0.59 5.04 -14.40
N THR A 74 -0.50 5.36 -13.73
CA THR A 74 -0.56 6.48 -12.78
C THR A 74 -1.64 6.24 -11.74
N SER A 75 -1.56 6.94 -10.62
CA SER A 75 -2.59 6.90 -9.59
C SER A 75 -3.13 8.28 -9.29
N ALA A 76 -4.37 8.34 -8.84
CA ALA A 76 -5.00 9.58 -8.41
C ALA A 76 -6.02 9.32 -7.29
N SER A 77 -6.52 10.41 -6.71
CA SER A 77 -7.60 10.35 -5.72
C SER A 77 -8.83 9.62 -6.27
N SER A 78 -9.56 8.95 -5.37
CA SER A 78 -10.82 8.27 -5.68
C SER A 78 -11.90 9.16 -6.28
N THR A 79 -11.80 10.48 -6.08
CA THR A 79 -12.75 11.47 -6.60
C THR A 79 -12.54 11.82 -8.07
N LYS A 80 -11.40 11.40 -8.65
CA LYS A 80 -11.08 11.72 -10.04
C LYS A 80 -11.95 10.91 -11.01
N GLU A 81 -12.23 11.48 -12.16
CA GLU A 81 -13.00 10.85 -13.24
C GLU A 81 -12.34 9.56 -13.73
N ASP A 82 -13.12 8.66 -14.31
CA ASP A 82 -12.64 7.35 -14.77
C ASP A 82 -11.76 7.41 -16.01
N ILE A 83 -11.84 8.51 -16.74
CA ILE A 83 -11.02 8.80 -17.92
C ILE A 83 -10.55 10.24 -17.83
N PHE A 84 -9.25 10.45 -17.98
CA PHE A 84 -8.68 11.80 -18.05
C PHE A 84 -7.48 11.85 -19.00
N THR A 85 -7.08 13.05 -19.38
CA THR A 85 -5.90 13.27 -20.21
C THR A 85 -4.81 13.95 -19.39
N MET A 86 -3.58 13.45 -19.48
CA MET A 86 -2.40 14.00 -18.82
C MET A 86 -1.20 13.87 -19.77
N ASN A 87 -0.41 14.92 -19.93
CA ASN A 87 0.77 14.96 -20.80
C ASN A 87 0.47 14.50 -22.25
N GLY A 88 -0.73 14.79 -22.77
CA GLY A 88 -1.16 14.40 -24.11
C GLY A 88 -1.63 12.94 -24.24
N PHE A 89 -1.56 12.12 -23.17
CA PHE A 89 -2.03 10.74 -23.17
C PHE A 89 -3.37 10.61 -22.46
N LYS A 90 -4.23 9.74 -22.99
CA LYS A 90 -5.51 9.37 -22.38
C LYS A 90 -5.31 8.20 -21.43
N TYR A 91 -5.76 8.36 -20.20
CA TYR A 91 -5.70 7.35 -19.15
C TYR A 91 -7.10 6.84 -18.83
N GLY A 92 -7.26 5.52 -18.83
CA GLY A 92 -8.50 4.85 -18.41
C GLY A 92 -8.35 4.19 -17.04
N LEU A 93 -9.40 4.18 -16.25
CA LEU A 93 -9.45 3.52 -14.95
C LEU A 93 -9.29 1.99 -15.10
N VAL A 94 -8.28 1.44 -14.43
CA VAL A 94 -8.02 -0.01 -14.42
C VAL A 94 -8.39 -0.63 -13.08
N ARG A 95 -8.11 0.07 -11.97
CA ARG A 95 -8.32 -0.46 -10.63
C ARG A 95 -8.65 0.64 -9.62
N HIS A 96 -9.56 0.33 -8.70
CA HIS A 96 -9.86 1.16 -7.53
C HIS A 96 -9.44 0.39 -6.28
N VAL A 97 -8.52 0.97 -5.51
CA VAL A 97 -7.85 0.32 -4.38
C VAL A 97 -8.16 1.12 -3.11
N SER A 98 -8.41 0.40 -2.01
CA SER A 98 -8.42 0.97 -0.67
C SER A 98 -7.11 0.61 0.02
N PHE A 99 -6.38 1.62 0.47
CA PHE A 99 -5.18 1.43 1.28
C PHE A 99 -5.53 1.48 2.76
N VAL A 100 -4.99 0.53 3.51
CA VAL A 100 -5.05 0.47 4.97
C VAL A 100 -3.66 0.80 5.50
N ASP A 101 -3.51 1.98 6.08
CA ASP A 101 -2.24 2.45 6.65
C ASP A 101 -2.10 1.95 8.08
N CYS A 102 -1.19 1.00 8.29
CA CYS A 102 -0.99 0.34 9.57
C CYS A 102 0.06 1.04 10.44
N PRO A 103 -0.13 1.05 11.77
CA PRO A 103 0.92 1.45 12.68
C PRO A 103 2.12 0.52 12.54
N GLY A 104 3.34 1.06 12.75
CA GLY A 104 4.58 0.30 12.64
C GLY A 104 5.23 -0.04 13.98
N HIS A 105 4.63 0.40 15.10
CA HIS A 105 5.18 0.19 16.43
C HIS A 105 4.69 -1.15 17.02
N ASP A 106 5.57 -1.91 17.65
CA ASP A 106 5.31 -3.21 18.28
C ASP A 106 4.11 -3.17 19.26
N ILE A 107 4.04 -2.15 20.11
CA ILE A 107 2.92 -1.93 21.05
C ILE A 107 1.55 -1.89 20.34
N LEU A 108 1.53 -1.54 19.04
CA LEU A 108 0.33 -1.42 18.23
C LEU A 108 0.09 -2.65 17.32
N MET A 109 0.80 -3.76 17.55
CA MET A 109 0.67 -4.98 16.76
C MET A 109 -0.78 -5.49 16.72
N ALA A 110 -1.50 -5.45 17.85
CA ALA A 110 -2.92 -5.83 17.88
C ALA A 110 -3.78 -4.98 16.93
N THR A 111 -3.48 -3.68 16.84
CA THR A 111 -4.18 -2.78 15.89
C THR A 111 -3.85 -3.15 14.45
N MET A 112 -2.60 -3.51 14.17
CA MET A 112 -2.17 -3.97 12.84
C MET A 112 -2.84 -5.29 12.47
N LEU A 113 -2.90 -6.27 13.37
CA LEU A 113 -3.57 -7.56 13.14
C LEU A 113 -5.06 -7.38 12.86
N ASN A 114 -5.74 -6.48 13.57
CA ASN A 114 -7.14 -6.14 13.28
C ASN A 114 -7.31 -5.55 11.87
N GLY A 115 -6.36 -4.71 11.45
CA GLY A 115 -6.33 -4.18 10.07
C GLY A 115 -6.06 -5.27 9.05
N ALA A 116 -5.14 -6.18 9.35
CA ALA A 116 -4.75 -7.27 8.45
C ALA A 116 -5.92 -8.24 8.13
N ALA A 117 -6.89 -8.38 9.05
CA ALA A 117 -8.09 -9.19 8.82
C ALA A 117 -8.95 -8.75 7.63
N VAL A 118 -8.81 -7.51 7.17
CA VAL A 118 -9.57 -6.96 6.04
C VAL A 118 -8.70 -6.74 4.80
N MET A 119 -7.43 -7.12 4.82
CA MET A 119 -6.50 -6.94 3.72
C MET A 119 -6.52 -8.13 2.77
N ASP A 120 -6.48 -7.85 1.49
CA ASP A 120 -6.33 -8.83 0.41
C ASP A 120 -4.86 -8.99 -0.01
N ALA A 121 -4.05 -7.95 0.19
CA ALA A 121 -2.63 -7.90 -0.14
C ALA A 121 -1.88 -6.94 0.80
N ALA A 122 -0.55 -7.04 0.81
CA ALA A 122 0.32 -6.20 1.61
C ALA A 122 1.43 -5.53 0.79
N LEU A 123 1.74 -4.28 1.14
CA LEU A 123 2.95 -3.58 0.77
C LEU A 123 3.89 -3.56 1.97
N LEU A 124 4.95 -4.35 1.92
CA LEU A 124 5.98 -4.36 2.96
C LEU A 124 7.01 -3.27 2.64
N LEU A 125 7.14 -2.30 3.53
CA LEU A 125 8.07 -1.19 3.36
C LEU A 125 9.34 -1.42 4.17
N ILE A 126 10.47 -1.21 3.51
CA ILE A 126 11.80 -1.26 4.10
C ILE A 126 12.53 0.04 3.71
N ALA A 127 13.02 0.78 4.70
CA ALA A 127 13.74 2.01 4.44
C ALA A 127 15.18 1.72 4.00
N GLY A 128 15.61 2.32 2.89
CA GLY A 128 16.95 2.12 2.32
C GLY A 128 18.09 2.58 3.21
N ASN A 129 17.83 3.56 4.06
CA ASN A 129 18.83 4.13 4.99
C ASN A 129 18.96 3.38 6.32
N GLU A 130 18.29 2.23 6.46
CA GLU A 130 18.32 1.43 7.67
C GLU A 130 18.78 0.00 7.35
N SER A 131 19.34 -0.70 8.36
CA SER A 131 19.72 -2.10 8.18
C SER A 131 18.51 -3.00 7.97
N CYS A 132 18.64 -4.04 7.17
CA CYS A 132 17.63 -5.07 6.95
C CYS A 132 18.18 -6.43 7.40
N PRO A 133 17.42 -7.23 8.21
CA PRO A 133 16.09 -6.93 8.74
C PRO A 133 16.09 -6.06 10.00
N GLN A 134 15.05 -5.26 10.21
CA GLN A 134 14.72 -4.69 11.51
C GLN A 134 13.87 -5.69 12.32
N PRO A 135 13.98 -5.78 13.66
CA PRO A 135 13.21 -6.72 14.47
C PRO A 135 11.70 -6.64 14.20
N GLN A 136 11.14 -5.45 14.17
CA GLN A 136 9.71 -5.23 13.90
C GLN A 136 9.31 -5.63 12.47
N THR A 137 10.22 -5.56 11.51
CA THR A 137 9.94 -6.04 10.15
C THR A 137 9.73 -7.55 10.12
N SER A 138 10.53 -8.29 10.91
CA SER A 138 10.38 -9.73 11.05
C SER A 138 9.07 -10.12 11.74
N GLU A 139 8.68 -9.39 12.80
CA GLU A 139 7.39 -9.58 13.48
C GLU A 139 6.21 -9.30 12.55
N HIS A 140 6.29 -8.23 11.75
CA HIS A 140 5.25 -7.91 10.78
C HIS A 140 5.15 -8.96 9.68
N LEU A 141 6.27 -9.53 9.24
CA LEU A 141 6.26 -10.61 8.24
C LEU A 141 5.63 -11.88 8.81
N ALA A 142 5.95 -12.23 10.06
CA ALA A 142 5.30 -13.35 10.77
C ALA A 142 3.78 -13.13 10.91
N ALA A 143 3.35 -11.89 11.18
CA ALA A 143 1.93 -11.55 11.23
C ALA A 143 1.24 -11.74 9.86
N ILE A 144 1.88 -11.36 8.76
CA ILE A 144 1.38 -11.61 7.39
C ILE A 144 1.23 -13.12 7.14
N GLU A 145 2.17 -13.91 7.63
CA GLU A 145 2.14 -15.37 7.51
C GLU A 145 0.96 -15.97 8.27
N ILE A 146 0.75 -15.55 9.52
CA ILE A 146 -0.42 -15.97 10.32
C ILE A 146 -1.73 -15.61 9.62
N MET A 147 -1.81 -14.44 9.00
CA MET A 147 -2.98 -13.96 8.25
C MET A 147 -3.12 -14.62 6.87
N LYS A 148 -2.16 -15.43 6.44
CA LYS A 148 -2.13 -16.12 5.14
C LYS A 148 -2.31 -15.21 3.93
N LEU A 149 -1.76 -13.99 4.01
CA LEU A 149 -1.77 -13.06 2.87
C LEU A 149 -0.81 -13.56 1.80
N LYS A 150 -1.33 -13.85 0.61
CA LYS A 150 -0.57 -14.47 -0.49
C LYS A 150 0.08 -13.45 -1.42
N HIS A 151 -0.40 -12.22 -1.44
CA HIS A 151 0.06 -11.21 -2.39
C HIS A 151 0.79 -10.12 -1.64
N ILE A 152 2.12 -10.12 -1.79
CA ILE A 152 3.02 -9.19 -1.12
C ILE A 152 3.86 -8.49 -2.18
N LEU A 153 4.00 -7.17 -2.07
CA LEU A 153 5.00 -6.38 -2.78
C LEU A 153 5.93 -5.73 -1.75
N ILE A 154 7.21 -5.76 -2.01
CA ILE A 154 8.22 -5.16 -1.13
C ILE A 154 8.65 -3.82 -1.75
N LEU A 155 8.59 -2.77 -0.96
CA LEU A 155 8.97 -1.43 -1.37
C LEU A 155 10.22 -1.00 -0.61
N GLN A 156 11.35 -0.95 -1.30
CA GLN A 156 12.59 -0.38 -0.79
C GLN A 156 12.50 1.15 -0.90
N ASN A 157 12.06 1.79 0.18
CA ASN A 157 11.76 3.22 0.21
C ASN A 157 12.95 4.06 0.65
N LYS A 158 12.89 5.38 0.40
CA LYS A 158 13.93 6.36 0.74
C LYS A 158 15.27 6.14 0.02
N ILE A 159 15.22 5.63 -1.21
CA ILE A 159 16.44 5.42 -2.01
C ILE A 159 17.16 6.75 -2.35
N ASP A 160 16.47 7.86 -2.24
CA ASP A 160 17.02 9.22 -2.37
C ASP A 160 18.03 9.60 -1.29
N LEU A 161 18.05 8.87 -0.16
CA LEU A 161 18.94 9.12 0.99
C LEU A 161 20.24 8.28 0.94
N ILE A 162 20.37 7.37 0.00
CA ILE A 162 21.48 6.40 -0.06
C ILE A 162 22.12 6.38 -1.43
N LYS A 163 23.36 5.88 -1.48
CA LYS A 163 24.06 5.64 -2.75
C LYS A 163 23.55 4.37 -3.43
N GLU A 164 23.71 4.29 -4.74
CA GLU A 164 23.27 3.14 -5.54
C GLU A 164 23.86 1.80 -5.06
N GLU A 165 25.14 1.80 -4.70
CA GLU A 165 25.83 0.60 -4.18
C GLU A 165 25.16 0.09 -2.91
N GLN A 166 24.88 0.98 -1.96
CA GLN A 166 24.17 0.65 -0.71
C GLN A 166 22.75 0.13 -0.99
N ALA A 167 22.05 0.73 -1.97
CA ALA A 167 20.73 0.26 -2.37
C ALA A 167 20.78 -1.17 -2.93
N ARG A 168 21.81 -1.51 -3.70
CA ARG A 168 22.02 -2.86 -4.25
C ARG A 168 22.37 -3.88 -3.17
N GLU A 169 23.27 -3.54 -2.26
CA GLU A 169 23.62 -4.39 -1.11
C GLU A 169 22.39 -4.68 -0.23
N GLN A 170 21.61 -3.65 0.08
CA GLN A 170 20.39 -3.81 0.86
C GLN A 170 19.36 -4.65 0.10
N HIS A 171 19.26 -4.50 -1.22
CA HIS A 171 18.37 -5.33 -2.03
C HIS A 171 18.70 -6.83 -1.88
N GLU A 172 20.00 -7.19 -1.91
CA GLU A 172 20.43 -8.57 -1.66
C GLU A 172 20.11 -9.05 -0.23
N GLN A 173 20.27 -8.16 0.77
CA GLN A 173 19.87 -8.45 2.15
C GLN A 173 18.36 -8.69 2.27
N ILE A 174 17.55 -7.91 1.57
CA ILE A 174 16.09 -8.10 1.53
C ILE A 174 15.75 -9.47 0.92
N LEU A 175 16.38 -9.84 -0.20
CA LEU A 175 16.15 -11.13 -0.85
C LEU A 175 16.49 -12.30 0.08
N LYS A 176 17.62 -12.22 0.79
CA LYS A 176 18.00 -13.23 1.81
C LYS A 176 17.02 -13.27 2.98
N PHE A 177 16.52 -12.11 3.41
CA PHE A 177 15.57 -12.00 4.53
C PHE A 177 14.22 -12.65 4.23
N ILE A 178 13.75 -12.56 2.99
CA ILE A 178 12.43 -13.11 2.59
C ILE A 178 12.52 -14.60 2.18
N GLU A 179 13.71 -15.16 2.01
CA GLU A 179 13.91 -16.55 1.65
C GLU A 179 13.32 -17.47 2.74
N GLY A 180 12.55 -18.48 2.34
CA GLY A 180 11.83 -19.38 3.24
C GLY A 180 10.61 -18.76 3.96
N THR A 181 10.18 -17.57 3.59
CA THR A 181 9.00 -16.89 4.17
C THR A 181 7.86 -16.80 3.16
N VAL A 182 6.68 -16.35 3.62
CA VAL A 182 5.52 -16.09 2.73
C VAL A 182 5.78 -15.00 1.67
N ALA A 183 6.83 -14.21 1.86
CA ALA A 183 7.24 -13.16 0.91
C ALA A 183 8.30 -13.64 -0.09
N GLU A 184 8.66 -14.91 -0.08
CA GLU A 184 9.62 -15.47 -1.03
C GLU A 184 9.14 -15.27 -2.47
N GLY A 185 10.04 -14.76 -3.32
CA GLY A 185 9.72 -14.42 -4.71
C GLY A 185 8.86 -13.17 -4.89
N ALA A 186 8.53 -12.45 -3.82
CA ALA A 186 7.87 -11.15 -3.93
C ALA A 186 8.78 -10.13 -4.63
N PRO A 187 8.25 -9.31 -5.54
CA PRO A 187 9.04 -8.30 -6.22
C PRO A 187 9.47 -7.19 -5.23
N VAL A 188 10.73 -6.81 -5.28
CA VAL A 188 11.31 -5.70 -4.53
C VAL A 188 11.44 -4.51 -5.45
N ILE A 189 10.75 -3.41 -5.13
CA ILE A 189 10.69 -2.20 -5.95
C ILE A 189 11.37 -1.06 -5.21
N PRO A 190 12.49 -0.52 -5.74
CA PRO A 190 13.12 0.66 -5.16
C PRO A 190 12.29 1.91 -5.48
N ILE A 191 11.95 2.69 -4.43
CA ILE A 191 11.12 3.89 -4.55
C ILE A 191 11.63 5.04 -3.68
N SER A 192 11.25 6.25 -4.04
CA SER A 192 11.20 7.38 -3.13
C SER A 192 9.78 7.92 -3.07
N ALA A 193 9.07 7.63 -1.99
CA ALA A 193 7.70 8.09 -1.81
C ALA A 193 7.61 9.63 -1.70
N GLN A 194 8.63 10.26 -1.12
CA GLN A 194 8.70 11.70 -0.95
C GLN A 194 8.86 12.42 -2.30
N LEU A 195 9.73 11.90 -3.17
CA LEU A 195 9.99 12.44 -4.50
C LEU A 195 9.02 11.87 -5.56
N LYS A 196 8.15 10.95 -5.18
CA LYS A 196 7.27 10.19 -6.08
C LYS A 196 8.02 9.41 -7.17
N TYR A 197 9.26 9.00 -6.90
CA TYR A 197 10.05 8.21 -7.83
C TYR A 197 9.60 6.76 -7.83
N ASN A 198 9.42 6.15 -9.01
CA ASN A 198 8.95 4.79 -9.25
C ASN A 198 7.54 4.45 -8.69
N ILE A 199 6.70 5.45 -8.39
CA ILE A 199 5.32 5.21 -7.94
C ILE A 199 4.49 4.60 -9.08
N GLU A 200 4.76 4.95 -10.33
CA GLU A 200 4.14 4.37 -11.52
C GLU A 200 4.43 2.87 -11.64
N VAL A 201 5.64 2.45 -11.29
CA VAL A 201 6.03 1.03 -11.23
C VAL A 201 5.24 0.30 -10.16
N VAL A 202 5.04 0.90 -8.98
CA VAL A 202 4.20 0.32 -7.92
C VAL A 202 2.77 0.14 -8.44
N CYS A 203 2.20 1.13 -9.12
CA CYS A 203 0.87 1.04 -9.74
C CYS A 203 0.78 -0.10 -10.76
N GLU A 204 1.80 -0.27 -11.59
CA GLU A 204 1.89 -1.38 -12.55
C GLU A 204 1.89 -2.74 -11.84
N TYR A 205 2.73 -2.89 -10.80
CA TYR A 205 2.82 -4.16 -10.05
C TYR A 205 1.53 -4.46 -9.28
N ILE A 206 0.91 -3.48 -8.63
CA ILE A 206 -0.41 -3.66 -8.00
C ILE A 206 -1.43 -4.16 -9.02
N THR A 207 -1.42 -3.63 -10.24
CA THR A 207 -2.38 -4.02 -11.27
C THR A 207 -2.11 -5.42 -11.80
N LYS A 208 -0.84 -5.81 -11.99
CA LYS A 208 -0.44 -7.06 -12.65
C LYS A 208 -0.26 -8.24 -11.69
N LYS A 209 0.25 -7.99 -10.49
CA LYS A 209 0.66 -9.06 -9.55
C LYS A 209 -0.37 -9.34 -8.46
N ILE A 210 -1.22 -8.35 -8.13
CA ILE A 210 -2.25 -8.54 -7.12
C ILE A 210 -3.59 -8.74 -7.85
N PRO A 211 -4.16 -9.96 -7.86
CA PRO A 211 -5.47 -10.21 -8.47
C PRO A 211 -6.58 -9.56 -7.64
N VAL A 212 -7.70 -9.22 -8.28
CA VAL A 212 -8.92 -8.86 -7.55
C VAL A 212 -9.46 -10.13 -6.90
N PRO A 213 -9.70 -10.15 -5.59
CA PRO A 213 -10.19 -11.33 -4.91
C PRO A 213 -11.56 -11.75 -5.47
N VAL A 214 -11.72 -13.05 -5.64
CA VAL A 214 -13.02 -13.62 -6.01
C VAL A 214 -13.91 -13.58 -4.77
N ARG A 215 -15.03 -12.86 -4.85
CA ARG A 215 -16.02 -12.77 -3.78
C ARG A 215 -17.21 -13.66 -4.12
N ASP A 216 -17.65 -14.42 -3.13
CA ASP A 216 -18.89 -15.17 -3.23
C ASP A 216 -20.07 -14.26 -2.89
N PHE A 217 -20.84 -13.87 -3.90
CA PHE A 217 -22.01 -13.01 -3.75
C PHE A 217 -23.26 -13.77 -3.31
N THR A 218 -23.18 -15.09 -3.19
CA THR A 218 -24.29 -15.95 -2.72
C THR A 218 -24.22 -16.26 -1.24
N SER A 219 -23.05 -16.03 -0.61
CA SER A 219 -22.85 -16.20 0.83
C SER A 219 -23.56 -15.11 1.62
N GLU A 220 -23.91 -15.43 2.86
CA GLU A 220 -24.51 -14.46 3.78
C GLU A 220 -23.60 -13.25 4.00
N PRO A 221 -24.16 -12.03 4.01
CA PRO A 221 -23.38 -10.83 4.25
C PRO A 221 -22.77 -10.85 5.66
N ARG A 222 -21.45 -10.53 5.73
CA ARG A 222 -20.71 -10.45 7.00
C ARG A 222 -20.22 -9.03 7.20
N LEU A 223 -20.46 -8.49 8.40
CA LEU A 223 -19.96 -7.20 8.83
C LEU A 223 -18.93 -7.41 9.96
N ILE A 224 -17.74 -6.85 9.80
CA ILE A 224 -16.71 -6.84 10.84
C ILE A 224 -16.57 -5.40 11.34
N ILE A 225 -16.81 -5.21 12.65
CA ILE A 225 -16.60 -3.92 13.31
C ILE A 225 -15.16 -3.89 13.80
N ILE A 226 -14.32 -3.09 13.13
CA ILE A 226 -12.89 -2.95 13.47
C ILE A 226 -12.72 -1.90 14.58
N ARG A 227 -13.65 -0.93 14.68
CA ARG A 227 -13.55 0.18 15.62
C ARG A 227 -14.89 0.82 15.90
N LEU A 228 -15.14 1.10 17.19
CA LEU A 228 -16.25 1.93 17.66
C LEU A 228 -15.69 3.29 18.13
N ASN A 229 -16.24 4.38 17.62
CA ASN A 229 -16.00 5.73 18.13
C ASN A 229 -17.23 6.18 18.89
N TYR A 230 -17.11 6.35 20.21
CA TYR A 230 -18.13 7.02 21.00
C TYR A 230 -17.88 8.53 20.91
N SER A 231 -18.72 9.25 20.20
CA SER A 231 -18.85 10.70 20.39
C SER A 231 -19.78 10.91 21.58
N PHE A 232 -19.24 11.34 22.72
CA PHE A 232 -20.09 11.89 23.77
C PHE A 232 -20.68 13.18 23.22
N CYS A 233 -21.95 13.18 22.86
CA CYS A 233 -22.72 14.41 22.83
C CYS A 233 -22.71 14.94 24.27
N LYS A 234 -21.97 16.00 24.53
CA LYS A 234 -22.21 16.82 25.72
C LYS A 234 -23.56 17.48 25.49
N GLU A 235 -24.55 17.07 26.28
CA GLU A 235 -25.75 17.84 26.51
C GLU A 235 -25.39 19.21 27.11
#